data_c8ce5cda4acf164e0dfe8aef953492ec
#
_entry.id   c8ce5cda4acf164e0dfe8aef953492ec
#
_cell.length_a   1.000
_cell.length_b   1.000
_cell.length_c   1.000
_cell.angle_alpha   90.00
_cell.angle_beta   90.00
_cell.angle_gamma   90.00
#
_symmetry.space_group_name_H-M   'P 1'
#
loop_
_entity.id
_entity.type
_entity.pdbx_description
1 polymer ?
#
loop_
_entity_poly.entity_id
_entity_poly.type
_entity_poly.pdbx_seq_one_letter_code
_entity_poly.pdbx_strand_id
1 'polypeptide(L)'
;KVSAGTQSDAASQLQGEVLGTGAPTPDRSGTFKLKEYAVEMLVPVVKDMPFVKTLNMELGYRQTEFKTASAKNDYGSWKAGGEWALVDMFRVRGMVQKATRAPNVNELFAPLVTGLSNLATDPCQGANINKADAAKAGTLSNLCVLTGVPNSEVGSLPAPSSGQINNLSGGNPALGPESAKTKTIGFVVEPLPKLAISVDYYEIKITDAVS
;
A
#
# COMPACT_ATOMS: atom_id res chain seq x y z
N LYS A 1 0.11 -17.36 13.25
CA LYS A 1 0.04 -17.98 11.92
C LYS A 1 -1.37 -17.80 11.37
N VAL A 2 -1.47 -17.24 10.18
CA VAL A 2 -2.73 -17.11 9.45
C VAL A 2 -2.62 -17.93 8.17
N SER A 3 -3.65 -18.70 7.87
CA SER A 3 -3.79 -19.46 6.62
C SER A 3 -5.03 -18.95 5.91
N ALA A 4 -4.94 -18.73 4.62
CA ALA A 4 -6.05 -18.31 3.78
C ALA A 4 -6.03 -19.13 2.49
N GLY A 5 -7.20 -19.34 1.95
CA GLY A 5 -7.38 -20.01 0.67
C GLY A 5 -8.64 -19.52 -0.02
N THR A 6 -8.62 -19.52 -1.32
CA THR A 6 -9.79 -19.32 -2.17
C THR A 6 -10.07 -20.60 -2.91
N GLN A 7 -11.34 -21.00 -2.98
CA GLN A 7 -11.83 -22.09 -3.81
C GLN A 7 -12.76 -21.51 -4.85
N SER A 8 -12.63 -21.98 -6.07
CA SER A 8 -13.48 -21.59 -7.18
C SER A 8 -13.85 -22.81 -8.00
N ASP A 9 -14.93 -22.71 -8.72
CA ASP A 9 -15.33 -23.75 -9.67
C ASP A 9 -14.71 -23.47 -11.06
N ALA A 10 -13.39 -23.50 -11.13
CA ALA A 10 -12.66 -23.23 -12.37
C ALA A 10 -13.01 -24.26 -13.47
N ALA A 11 -13.34 -25.50 -13.12
CA ALA A 11 -13.72 -26.53 -14.07
C ALA A 11 -15.06 -26.20 -14.74
N SER A 12 -16.09 -25.84 -13.98
CA SER A 12 -17.40 -25.42 -14.52
C SER A 12 -17.31 -24.13 -15.34
N GLN A 13 -16.41 -23.20 -14.95
CA GLN A 13 -16.15 -21.99 -15.72
C GLN A 13 -15.51 -22.31 -17.09
N LEU A 14 -14.53 -23.22 -17.12
CA LEU A 14 -13.89 -23.67 -18.37
C LEU A 14 -14.86 -24.44 -19.28
N GLN A 15 -15.80 -25.17 -18.71
CA GLN A 15 -16.83 -25.92 -19.43
C GLN A 15 -18.00 -25.05 -19.92
N GLY A 16 -18.02 -23.78 -19.51
CA GLY A 16 -19.07 -22.83 -19.90
C GLY A 16 -20.39 -23.01 -19.12
N GLU A 17 -20.38 -23.74 -18.03
CA GLU A 17 -21.56 -23.93 -17.17
C GLU A 17 -21.88 -22.68 -16.35
N VAL A 18 -20.87 -21.85 -16.05
CA VAL A 18 -21.01 -20.58 -15.36
C VAL A 18 -20.79 -19.45 -16.37
N LEU A 19 -21.84 -18.69 -16.66
CA LEU A 19 -21.82 -17.58 -17.61
C LEU A 19 -21.52 -16.25 -16.91
N GLY A 20 -20.86 -15.33 -17.64
CA GLY A 20 -20.64 -13.95 -17.19
C GLY A 20 -19.50 -13.73 -16.22
N THR A 21 -18.66 -14.73 -16.01
CA THR A 21 -17.51 -14.63 -15.06
C THR A 21 -16.21 -14.15 -15.70
N GLY A 22 -16.15 -13.96 -17.01
CA GLY A 22 -14.91 -13.64 -17.73
C GLY A 22 -13.95 -14.82 -17.78
N ALA A 23 -12.80 -14.73 -17.10
CA ALA A 23 -11.80 -15.79 -17.07
C ALA A 23 -11.97 -16.70 -15.84
N PRO A 24 -11.59 -17.99 -15.94
CA PRO A 24 -11.59 -18.90 -14.79
C PRO A 24 -10.70 -18.40 -13.67
N THR A 25 -11.17 -18.56 -12.44
CA THR A 25 -10.42 -18.20 -11.23
C THR A 25 -9.87 -19.48 -10.56
N PRO A 26 -8.56 -19.73 -10.60
CA PRO A 26 -7.98 -20.93 -10.00
C PRO A 26 -7.99 -20.88 -8.47
N ASP A 27 -8.03 -22.04 -7.85
CA ASP A 27 -7.86 -22.18 -6.42
C ASP A 27 -6.48 -21.71 -5.97
N ARG A 28 -6.44 -20.99 -4.85
CA ARG A 28 -5.18 -20.54 -4.27
C ARG A 28 -5.24 -20.57 -2.75
N SER A 29 -4.13 -20.96 -2.15
CA SER A 29 -3.97 -20.94 -0.70
C SER A 29 -2.59 -20.40 -0.32
N GLY A 30 -2.49 -19.81 0.86
CA GLY A 30 -1.24 -19.35 1.39
C GLY A 30 -1.27 -19.20 2.90
N THR A 31 -0.09 -19.12 3.49
CA THR A 31 0.10 -18.85 4.91
C THR A 31 1.12 -17.78 5.14
N PHE A 32 0.87 -16.93 6.13
CA PHE A 32 1.90 -16.07 6.68
C PHE A 32 1.99 -16.22 8.20
N LYS A 33 3.12 -15.85 8.74
CA LYS A 33 3.38 -15.77 10.17
C LYS A 33 3.80 -14.36 10.51
N LEU A 34 3.28 -13.85 11.61
CA LEU A 34 3.62 -12.55 12.16
C LEU A 34 4.02 -12.73 13.61
N LYS A 35 5.16 -12.12 13.99
CA LYS A 35 5.61 -12.02 15.37
C LYS A 35 5.92 -10.58 15.66
N GLU A 36 5.44 -10.07 16.77
CA GLU A 36 5.60 -8.68 17.16
C GLU A 36 6.07 -8.56 18.59
N TYR A 37 6.96 -7.61 18.81
CA TYR A 37 7.41 -7.17 20.12
C TYR A 37 7.21 -5.66 20.18
N ALA A 38 6.52 -5.18 21.19
CA ALA A 38 6.24 -3.75 21.34
C ALA A 38 6.59 -3.28 22.75
N VAL A 39 7.08 -2.06 22.84
CA VAL A 39 7.27 -1.32 24.08
C VAL A 39 6.70 0.08 23.91
N GLU A 40 5.96 0.54 24.90
CA GLU A 40 5.43 1.90 24.96
C GLU A 40 5.75 2.50 26.33
N MET A 41 6.11 3.80 26.30
CA MET A 41 6.47 4.55 27.50
C MET A 41 5.76 5.89 27.47
N LEU A 42 5.12 6.22 28.60
CA LEU A 42 4.63 7.57 28.91
C LEU A 42 5.47 8.11 30.07
N VAL A 43 6.20 9.17 29.80
CA VAL A 43 7.14 9.75 30.77
C VAL A 43 6.64 11.12 31.19
N PRO A 44 6.15 11.28 32.44
CA PRO A 44 5.89 12.60 33.01
C PRO A 44 7.24 13.28 33.31
N VAL A 45 7.59 14.29 32.50
CA VAL A 45 8.92 14.94 32.59
C VAL A 45 8.92 16.02 33.67
N VAL A 46 7.88 16.87 33.66
CA VAL A 46 7.74 18.02 34.55
C VAL A 46 6.27 18.20 34.95
N LYS A 47 6.06 18.61 36.18
CA LYS A 47 4.73 18.93 36.71
C LYS A 47 4.82 20.15 37.66
N ASP A 48 3.81 21.02 37.55
CA ASP A 48 3.56 22.16 38.48
C ASP A 48 4.78 23.12 38.61
N MET A 49 5.43 23.46 37.48
CA MET A 49 6.44 24.52 37.42
C MET A 49 5.90 25.78 36.71
N PRO A 50 6.54 26.95 36.92
CA PRO A 50 6.17 28.16 36.17
C PRO A 50 6.15 27.90 34.65
N PHE A 51 5.04 28.21 33.98
CA PHE A 51 4.77 27.96 32.55
C PHE A 51 4.80 26.50 32.10
N VAL A 52 4.84 25.54 33.04
CA VAL A 52 4.79 24.12 32.76
C VAL A 52 3.88 23.43 33.77
N LYS A 53 2.57 23.46 33.48
CA LYS A 53 1.61 22.73 34.31
C LYS A 53 1.88 21.23 34.26
N THR A 54 2.02 20.69 33.06
CA THR A 54 2.51 19.34 32.81
C THR A 54 3.29 19.28 31.51
N LEU A 55 4.35 18.48 31.51
CA LEU A 55 5.07 18.09 30.31
C LEU A 55 5.20 16.55 30.30
N ASN A 56 4.53 15.92 29.37
CA ASN A 56 4.57 14.46 29.17
C ASN A 56 5.24 14.13 27.86
N MET A 57 6.08 13.10 27.85
CA MET A 57 6.64 12.52 26.64
C MET A 57 6.04 11.14 26.39
N GLU A 58 5.75 10.83 25.16
CA GLU A 58 5.29 9.52 24.72
C GLU A 58 6.28 8.94 23.71
N LEU A 59 6.74 7.72 23.99
CA LEU A 59 7.66 6.98 23.15
C LEU A 59 7.09 5.59 22.91
N GLY A 60 7.23 5.08 21.70
CA GLY A 60 6.81 3.72 21.37
C GLY A 60 7.69 3.13 20.28
N TYR A 61 7.95 1.84 20.39
CA TYR A 61 8.64 1.06 19.38
C TYR A 61 8.01 -0.32 19.24
N ARG A 62 7.83 -0.77 17.99
CA ARG A 62 7.34 -2.11 17.66
C ARG A 62 8.25 -2.72 16.60
N GLN A 63 8.77 -3.89 16.88
CA GLN A 63 9.48 -4.75 15.94
C GLN A 63 8.52 -5.83 15.44
N THR A 64 8.42 -5.96 14.13
CA THR A 64 7.59 -6.97 13.47
C THR A 64 8.44 -7.86 12.58
N GLU A 65 8.34 -9.16 12.77
CA GLU A 65 8.83 -10.19 11.85
C GLU A 65 7.63 -10.73 11.06
N PHE A 66 7.62 -10.52 9.76
CA PHE A 66 6.60 -11.02 8.84
C PHE A 66 7.22 -12.04 7.90
N LYS A 67 6.63 -13.24 7.81
CA LYS A 67 7.16 -14.34 7.01
C LYS A 67 6.07 -15.04 6.22
N THR A 68 6.27 -15.14 4.90
CA THR A 68 5.54 -16.00 3.97
C THR A 68 6.41 -17.19 3.58
N ALA A 69 5.93 -18.05 2.67
CA ALA A 69 6.75 -19.09 2.07
C ALA A 69 7.86 -18.52 1.17
N SER A 70 7.62 -17.34 0.57
CA SER A 70 8.49 -16.74 -0.45
C SER A 70 9.31 -15.55 0.05
N ALA A 71 8.95 -14.95 1.19
CA ALA A 71 9.59 -13.75 1.71
C ALA A 71 9.66 -13.72 3.23
N LYS A 72 10.69 -13.09 3.74
CA LYS A 72 10.82 -12.70 5.15
C LYS A 72 11.15 -11.22 5.20
N ASN A 73 10.33 -10.46 5.91
CA ASN A 73 10.50 -9.02 6.13
C ASN A 73 10.53 -8.73 7.62
N ASP A 74 11.56 -8.01 8.05
CA ASP A 74 11.71 -7.51 9.41
C ASP A 74 11.61 -5.98 9.34
N TYR A 75 10.69 -5.39 10.08
CA TYR A 75 10.50 -3.94 10.05
C TYR A 75 10.06 -3.39 11.40
N GLY A 76 10.41 -2.11 11.62
CA GLY A 76 10.09 -1.40 12.84
C GLY A 76 9.08 -0.27 12.61
N SER A 77 8.15 -0.13 13.53
CA SER A 77 7.30 1.05 13.70
C SER A 77 7.71 1.76 14.98
N TRP A 78 7.63 3.08 14.99
CA TRP A 78 7.99 3.86 16.16
C TRP A 78 7.17 5.15 16.24
N LYS A 79 7.01 5.66 17.45
CA LYS A 79 6.41 6.97 17.72
C LYS A 79 7.23 7.71 18.77
N ALA A 80 7.31 9.02 18.63
CA ALA A 80 7.89 9.92 19.62
C ALA A 80 7.12 11.24 19.60
N GLY A 81 6.68 11.68 20.74
CA GLY A 81 5.92 12.91 20.85
C GLY A 81 5.76 13.36 22.28
N GLY A 82 4.93 14.35 22.47
CA GLY A 82 4.63 14.83 23.80
C GLY A 82 3.50 15.84 23.82
N GLU A 83 3.07 16.12 25.03
CA GLU A 83 2.08 17.14 25.36
C GLU A 83 2.65 18.06 26.41
N TRP A 84 2.57 19.33 26.16
CA TRP A 84 2.95 20.39 27.06
C TRP A 84 1.74 21.25 27.41
N ALA A 85 1.23 21.14 28.61
CA ALA A 85 0.26 22.05 29.18
C ALA A 85 1.01 23.23 29.84
N LEU A 86 0.89 24.41 29.23
CA LEU A 86 1.49 25.63 29.78
C LEU A 86 0.74 26.10 31.02
N VAL A 87 -0.59 26.05 30.92
CA VAL A 87 -1.56 26.37 31.97
C VAL A 87 -2.75 25.43 31.85
N ASP A 88 -3.67 25.44 32.82
CA ASP A 88 -4.81 24.53 32.81
C ASP A 88 -5.69 24.65 31.56
N MET A 89 -5.75 25.85 30.97
CA MET A 89 -6.61 26.09 29.81
C MET A 89 -5.92 25.99 28.45
N PHE A 90 -4.59 25.82 28.40
CA PHE A 90 -3.84 25.79 27.13
C PHE A 90 -2.76 24.72 27.12
N ARG A 91 -2.81 23.85 26.11
CA ARG A 91 -1.82 22.80 25.89
C ARG A 91 -1.43 22.70 24.41
N VAL A 92 -0.19 22.34 24.17
CA VAL A 92 0.38 22.05 22.85
C VAL A 92 0.75 20.58 22.81
N ARG A 93 0.54 19.94 21.67
CA ARG A 93 0.91 18.55 21.45
C ARG A 93 1.61 18.37 20.12
N GLY A 94 2.54 17.42 20.07
CA GLY A 94 3.23 17.09 18.83
C GLY A 94 3.66 15.62 18.81
N MET A 95 3.62 15.02 17.62
CA MET A 95 4.00 13.63 17.43
C MET A 95 4.70 13.45 16.09
N VAL A 96 5.74 12.66 16.09
CA VAL A 96 6.36 12.11 14.87
C VAL A 96 6.32 10.60 14.98
N GLN A 97 5.84 9.94 13.94
CA GLN A 97 5.75 8.47 13.93
C GLN A 97 6.06 7.89 12.55
N LYS A 98 6.55 6.66 12.59
CA LYS A 98 6.61 5.77 11.44
C LYS A 98 5.73 4.56 11.75
N ALA A 99 4.66 4.39 10.98
CA ALA A 99 3.83 3.20 10.99
C ALA A 99 4.16 2.32 9.80
N THR A 100 4.04 1.00 9.97
CA THR A 100 4.22 0.02 8.89
C THR A 100 3.03 -0.93 8.88
N ARG A 101 2.54 -1.24 7.68
CA ARG A 101 1.44 -2.18 7.45
C ARG A 101 1.96 -3.41 6.69
N ALA A 102 1.76 -4.59 7.27
CA ALA A 102 1.99 -5.84 6.54
C ALA A 102 0.95 -5.98 5.41
N PRO A 103 1.35 -6.61 4.28
CA PRO A 103 0.39 -6.97 3.24
C PRO A 103 -0.73 -7.86 3.79
N ASN A 104 -1.93 -7.66 3.29
CA ASN A 104 -3.07 -8.49 3.66
C ASN A 104 -3.13 -9.80 2.85
N VAL A 105 -4.09 -10.67 3.19
CA VAL A 105 -4.25 -12.00 2.58
C VAL A 105 -4.51 -11.90 1.07
N ASN A 106 -5.34 -10.97 0.64
CA ASN A 106 -5.67 -10.82 -0.78
C ASN A 106 -4.49 -10.26 -1.58
N GLU A 107 -3.77 -9.28 -1.03
CA GLU A 107 -2.57 -8.73 -1.65
C GLU A 107 -1.48 -9.79 -1.86
N LEU A 108 -1.41 -10.78 -0.96
CA LEU A 108 -0.42 -11.87 -1.04
C LEU A 108 -0.90 -13.05 -1.88
N PHE A 109 -2.16 -13.45 -1.75
CA PHE A 109 -2.63 -14.75 -2.19
C PHE A 109 -3.87 -14.71 -3.08
N ALA A 110 -4.31 -13.54 -3.57
CA ALA A 110 -5.36 -13.53 -4.59
C ALA A 110 -4.92 -14.37 -5.80
N PRO A 111 -5.81 -15.19 -6.37
CA PRO A 111 -5.48 -15.96 -7.56
C PRO A 111 -5.17 -15.02 -8.74
N LEU A 112 -4.26 -15.45 -9.62
CA LEU A 112 -4.01 -14.75 -10.87
C LEU A 112 -5.19 -14.98 -11.81
N VAL A 113 -5.86 -13.90 -12.19
CA VAL A 113 -7.01 -13.92 -13.08
C VAL A 113 -6.83 -12.92 -14.22
N THR A 114 -7.32 -13.28 -15.39
CA THR A 114 -7.39 -12.37 -16.52
C THR A 114 -8.70 -11.59 -16.43
N GLY A 115 -8.60 -10.28 -16.34
CA GLY A 115 -9.71 -9.34 -16.37
C GLY A 115 -9.62 -8.41 -17.59
N LEU A 116 -10.46 -7.39 -17.61
CA LEU A 116 -10.41 -6.32 -18.59
C LEU A 116 -9.99 -5.01 -17.93
N SER A 117 -9.12 -4.28 -18.60
CA SER A 117 -8.74 -2.91 -18.22
C SER A 117 -9.01 -1.95 -19.35
N ASN A 118 -9.36 -0.72 -19.02
CA ASN A 118 -9.57 0.32 -20.02
C ASN A 118 -8.22 0.83 -20.54
N LEU A 119 -8.05 0.78 -21.85
CA LEU A 119 -6.91 1.33 -22.57
C LEU A 119 -7.39 1.85 -23.92
N ALA A 120 -7.74 3.11 -24.00
CA ALA A 120 -8.26 3.73 -25.22
C ALA A 120 -7.19 3.79 -26.33
N THR A 121 -5.92 3.95 -25.94
CA THR A 121 -4.78 4.04 -26.88
C THR A 121 -3.64 3.20 -26.35
N ASP A 122 -3.30 2.14 -27.07
CA ASP A 122 -2.10 1.34 -26.77
C ASP A 122 -0.86 2.08 -27.30
N PRO A 123 0.16 2.36 -26.47
CA PRO A 123 1.42 2.95 -26.95
C PRO A 123 2.07 2.15 -28.07
N CYS A 124 1.86 0.85 -28.10
CA CYS A 124 2.44 -0.06 -29.08
C CYS A 124 1.60 -0.25 -30.37
N GLN A 125 0.41 0.38 -30.45
CA GLN A 125 -0.43 0.24 -31.65
C GLN A 125 0.16 0.95 -32.89
N GLY A 126 -0.15 0.43 -34.02
CA GLY A 126 0.21 0.81 -35.39
C GLY A 126 1.03 2.07 -35.59
N ALA A 127 0.33 3.23 -35.61
CA ALA A 127 0.96 4.50 -35.93
C ALA A 127 1.94 5.05 -34.88
N ASN A 128 1.96 4.47 -33.67
CA ASN A 128 2.81 4.94 -32.57
C ASN A 128 4.22 4.34 -32.62
N ILE A 129 4.42 3.23 -33.29
CA ILE A 129 5.70 2.51 -33.37
C ILE A 129 6.13 2.24 -34.82
N ASN A 130 7.46 2.19 -35.00
CA ASN A 130 8.06 1.96 -36.33
C ASN A 130 8.85 0.65 -36.32
N LYS A 131 8.58 -0.24 -37.28
CA LYS A 131 9.28 -1.51 -37.42
C LYS A 131 10.79 -1.36 -37.57
N ALA A 132 11.25 -0.31 -38.23
CA ALA A 132 12.68 -0.03 -38.43
C ALA A 132 13.42 0.26 -37.11
N ASP A 133 12.70 0.70 -36.07
CA ASP A 133 13.28 1.03 -34.77
C ASP A 133 13.14 -0.12 -33.76
N ALA A 134 12.56 -1.26 -34.13
CA ALA A 134 12.31 -2.39 -33.25
C ALA A 134 13.57 -2.94 -32.54
N ALA A 135 14.70 -2.96 -33.25
CA ALA A 135 16.00 -3.39 -32.71
C ALA A 135 16.80 -2.25 -32.03
N LYS A 136 16.35 -1.00 -32.15
CA LYS A 136 17.10 0.16 -31.68
C LYS A 136 16.78 0.43 -30.22
N ALA A 137 17.74 0.14 -29.33
CA ALA A 137 17.60 0.34 -27.89
C ALA A 137 17.17 1.78 -27.52
N GLY A 138 16.26 1.90 -26.54
CA GLY A 138 15.75 3.18 -26.05
C GLY A 138 14.61 3.78 -26.90
N THR A 139 14.17 3.12 -27.95
CA THR A 139 12.98 3.53 -28.72
C THR A 139 11.70 2.88 -28.14
N LEU A 140 10.55 3.51 -28.38
CA LEU A 140 9.26 2.93 -28.02
C LEU A 140 9.02 1.59 -28.72
N SER A 141 9.40 1.48 -30.01
CA SER A 141 9.29 0.24 -30.80
C SER A 141 10.09 -0.91 -30.16
N ASN A 142 11.32 -0.64 -29.73
CA ASN A 142 12.15 -1.62 -29.03
C ASN A 142 11.54 -2.01 -27.67
N LEU A 143 11.03 -1.05 -26.90
CA LEU A 143 10.36 -1.33 -25.63
C LEU A 143 9.12 -2.23 -25.84
N CYS A 144 8.32 -1.96 -26.88
CA CYS A 144 7.16 -2.79 -27.22
C CYS A 144 7.57 -4.23 -27.55
N VAL A 145 8.66 -4.42 -28.27
CA VAL A 145 9.20 -5.77 -28.54
C VAL A 145 9.66 -6.46 -27.26
N LEU A 146 10.37 -5.75 -26.39
CA LEU A 146 10.82 -6.28 -25.09
C LEU A 146 9.66 -6.63 -24.15
N THR A 147 8.52 -5.97 -24.30
CA THR A 147 7.30 -6.25 -23.52
C THR A 147 6.39 -7.30 -24.16
N GLY A 148 6.76 -7.86 -25.33
CA GLY A 148 6.10 -9.02 -25.90
C GLY A 148 5.44 -8.82 -27.27
N VAL A 149 5.57 -7.66 -27.90
CA VAL A 149 5.07 -7.47 -29.27
C VAL A 149 5.95 -8.27 -30.24
N PRO A 150 5.39 -9.21 -31.03
CA PRO A 150 6.16 -9.91 -32.06
C PRO A 150 6.76 -8.93 -33.07
N ASN A 151 8.01 -9.17 -33.52
CA ASN A 151 8.66 -8.31 -34.53
C ASN A 151 7.85 -8.20 -35.84
N SER A 152 7.06 -9.22 -36.18
CA SER A 152 6.17 -9.21 -37.35
C SER A 152 5.05 -8.17 -37.22
N GLU A 153 4.58 -7.92 -35.96
CA GLU A 153 3.42 -7.09 -35.66
C GLU A 153 3.79 -5.63 -35.33
N VAL A 154 5.09 -5.32 -35.21
CA VAL A 154 5.54 -3.94 -34.96
C VAL A 154 5.08 -3.03 -36.10
N GLY A 155 4.32 -1.98 -35.75
CA GLY A 155 3.75 -1.02 -36.68
C GLY A 155 2.41 -1.45 -37.29
N SER A 156 1.86 -2.61 -36.94
CA SER A 156 0.58 -3.11 -37.46
C SER A 156 -0.44 -3.52 -36.39
N LEU A 157 -0.09 -3.42 -35.11
CA LEU A 157 -1.04 -3.72 -34.03
C LEU A 157 -2.31 -2.85 -34.15
N PRO A 158 -3.51 -3.46 -34.08
CA PRO A 158 -4.76 -2.71 -34.09
C PRO A 158 -4.95 -1.93 -32.78
N ALA A 159 -5.81 -0.94 -32.82
CA ALA A 159 -6.29 -0.30 -31.59
C ALA A 159 -7.02 -1.30 -30.69
N PRO A 160 -6.99 -1.13 -29.36
CA PRO A 160 -7.72 -1.98 -28.43
C PRO A 160 -9.22 -2.00 -28.76
N SER A 161 -9.80 -3.20 -28.84
CA SER A 161 -11.23 -3.36 -29.13
C SER A 161 -12.05 -2.72 -28.01
N SER A 162 -12.98 -1.84 -28.35
CA SER A 162 -13.82 -1.10 -27.39
C SER A 162 -13.00 -0.33 -26.32
N GLY A 163 -11.75 0.02 -26.63
CA GLY A 163 -10.87 0.69 -25.67
C GLY A 163 -10.49 -0.18 -24.48
N GLN A 164 -10.48 -1.51 -24.62
CA GLN A 164 -10.19 -2.46 -23.56
C GLN A 164 -9.10 -3.45 -23.96
N ILE A 165 -8.31 -3.87 -22.98
CA ILE A 165 -7.29 -4.91 -23.10
C ILE A 165 -7.45 -5.95 -22.00
N ASN A 166 -6.92 -7.14 -22.24
CA ASN A 166 -6.76 -8.14 -21.20
C ASN A 166 -5.71 -7.68 -20.17
N ASN A 167 -6.05 -7.78 -18.92
CA ASN A 167 -5.17 -7.48 -17.79
C ASN A 167 -5.05 -8.72 -16.89
N LEU A 168 -3.82 -9.12 -16.58
CA LEU A 168 -3.54 -10.19 -15.62
C LEU A 168 -3.28 -9.56 -14.27
N SER A 169 -4.11 -9.86 -13.28
CA SER A 169 -3.97 -9.36 -11.91
C SER A 169 -4.07 -10.49 -10.88
N GLY A 170 -3.46 -10.28 -9.72
CA GLY A 170 -3.48 -11.25 -8.63
C GLY A 170 -2.56 -10.86 -7.49
N GLY A 171 -2.49 -11.68 -6.45
CA GLY A 171 -1.63 -11.47 -5.29
C GLY A 171 -0.15 -11.72 -5.58
N ASN A 172 0.69 -11.06 -4.80
CA ASN A 172 2.14 -11.23 -4.85
C ASN A 172 2.67 -11.72 -3.48
N PRO A 173 3.04 -13.01 -3.33
CA PRO A 173 3.55 -13.54 -2.06
C PRO A 173 4.90 -12.94 -1.60
N ALA A 174 5.60 -12.23 -2.47
CA ALA A 174 6.86 -11.55 -2.17
C ALA A 174 6.69 -10.07 -1.80
N LEU A 175 5.44 -9.59 -1.70
CA LEU A 175 5.14 -8.20 -1.40
C LEU A 175 5.71 -7.77 -0.04
N GLY A 176 6.34 -6.60 0.00
CA GLY A 176 6.87 -5.97 1.21
C GLY A 176 5.82 -5.14 1.96
N PRO A 177 6.16 -4.65 3.16
CA PRO A 177 5.27 -3.80 3.94
C PRO A 177 5.19 -2.38 3.39
N GLU A 178 4.03 -1.75 3.49
CA GLU A 178 3.87 -0.30 3.30
C GLU A 178 4.39 0.47 4.51
N SER A 179 4.86 1.68 4.30
CA SER A 179 5.36 2.55 5.35
C SER A 179 4.71 3.93 5.27
N ALA A 180 4.24 4.43 6.42
CA ALA A 180 3.70 5.77 6.56
C ALA A 180 4.51 6.55 7.59
N LYS A 181 4.99 7.74 7.21
CA LYS A 181 5.58 8.71 8.13
C LYS A 181 4.56 9.81 8.38
N THR A 182 4.24 10.05 9.65
CA THR A 182 3.28 11.07 10.06
C THR A 182 3.95 12.04 11.01
N LYS A 183 3.68 13.33 10.81
CA LYS A 183 4.03 14.40 11.74
C LYS A 183 2.77 15.14 12.10
N THR A 184 2.57 15.42 13.36
CA THR A 184 1.45 16.23 13.84
C THR A 184 1.93 17.27 14.81
N ILE A 185 1.31 18.44 14.79
CA ILE A 185 1.42 19.47 15.79
C ILE A 185 0.06 20.14 15.99
N GLY A 186 -0.32 20.36 17.22
CA GLY A 186 -1.60 20.97 17.50
C GLY A 186 -1.64 21.63 18.85
N PHE A 187 -2.72 22.37 19.09
CA PHE A 187 -3.01 22.97 20.38
C PHE A 187 -4.46 22.78 20.77
N VAL A 188 -4.69 22.80 22.06
CA VAL A 188 -6.02 22.73 22.68
C VAL A 188 -6.17 23.90 23.62
N VAL A 189 -7.31 24.57 23.51
CA VAL A 189 -7.69 25.69 24.38
C VAL A 189 -9.03 25.38 25.03
N GLU A 190 -9.10 25.49 26.34
CA GLU A 190 -10.32 25.32 27.13
C GLU A 190 -10.70 26.63 27.83
N PRO A 191 -11.25 27.62 27.09
CA PRO A 191 -11.43 28.97 27.60
C PRO A 191 -12.57 29.08 28.62
N LEU A 192 -13.51 28.13 28.61
CA LEU A 192 -14.66 28.08 29.51
C LEU A 192 -14.92 26.61 29.92
N PRO A 193 -15.56 26.39 31.10
CA PRO A 193 -15.99 25.07 31.48
C PRO A 193 -16.90 24.44 30.40
N LYS A 194 -16.60 23.20 29.99
CA LYS A 194 -17.30 22.44 28.94
C LYS A 194 -17.11 22.94 27.49
N LEU A 195 -16.20 23.89 27.25
CA LEU A 195 -15.83 24.30 25.91
C LEU A 195 -14.35 23.99 25.64
N ALA A 196 -14.05 23.10 24.71
CA ALA A 196 -12.71 22.80 24.24
C ALA A 196 -12.62 23.07 22.72
N ILE A 197 -11.57 23.77 22.31
CA ILE A 197 -11.25 24.05 20.91
C ILE A 197 -9.90 23.41 20.63
N SER A 198 -9.80 22.58 19.60
CA SER A 198 -8.54 21.99 19.15
C SER A 198 -8.28 22.32 17.70
N VAL A 199 -7.02 22.57 17.38
CA VAL A 199 -6.53 22.73 16.01
C VAL A 199 -5.28 21.88 15.87
N ASP A 200 -5.27 21.00 14.89
CA ASP A 200 -4.15 20.11 14.59
C ASP A 200 -3.75 20.25 13.12
N TYR A 201 -2.47 20.43 12.89
CA TYR A 201 -1.85 20.27 11.58
C TYR A 201 -1.19 18.89 11.49
N TYR A 202 -1.35 18.23 10.34
CA TYR A 202 -0.70 16.93 10.10
C TYR A 202 -0.13 16.83 8.69
N GLU A 203 0.96 16.09 8.56
CA GLU A 203 1.58 15.70 7.30
C GLU A 203 1.75 14.18 7.31
N ILE A 204 1.22 13.50 6.29
CA ILE A 204 1.31 12.04 6.13
C ILE A 204 1.97 11.73 4.79
N LYS A 205 3.08 11.00 4.82
CA LYS A 205 3.76 10.49 3.62
C LYS A 205 3.75 8.96 3.64
N ILE A 206 3.08 8.37 2.65
CA ILE A 206 3.04 6.92 2.44
C ILE A 206 4.05 6.56 1.35
N THR A 207 4.82 5.49 1.59
CA THR A 207 5.77 4.89 0.64
C THR A 207 5.48 3.41 0.50
N ASP A 208 5.83 2.86 -0.66
CA ASP A 208 5.62 1.45 -0.99
C ASP A 208 4.13 1.04 -0.91
N ALA A 209 3.24 1.99 -1.27
CA ALA A 209 1.80 1.75 -1.25
C ALA A 209 1.43 0.63 -2.24
N VAL A 210 0.61 -0.31 -1.78
CA VAL A 210 0.08 -1.40 -2.59
C VAL A 210 -1.19 -0.92 -3.28
N SER A 211 -1.24 -1.03 -4.61
CA SER A 211 -2.36 -0.64 -5.46
C SER A 211 -2.81 -1.80 -6.36
#